data_3ef1dec27354bc08866c5a255520ea8e
#
_entry.id   3ef1dec27354bc08866c5a255520ea8e
#
_cell.length_a   1.000
_cell.length_b   1.000
_cell.length_c   1.000
_cell.angle_alpha   90.00
_cell.angle_beta   90.00
_cell.angle_gamma   90.00
#
_symmetry.space_group_name_H-M   'P 1'
#
loop_
_entity.id
_entity.type
_entity.pdbx_description
1 polymer ?
#
loop_
_entity_poly.entity_id
_entity_poly.type
_entity_poly.pdbx_seq_one_letter_code
_entity_poly.pdbx_strand_id
1 'polypeptide(L)'
;YLRLFSAVLQGAFHFAVFPKRLITFNPMQYVVWRGKKEDYDLFSDEDGNTDSTPTLSHEQYLKLEEFLKKKDNPALLPIQIAYYTGLRIGEVCGLTWQDVNLDKQYLTVRRSMRYNGARHKTEIGATKRKKVRTVDFCDTLAAILKAAKTEQHKNRLQYGGLYHLNYYTEVKEKDRTYYEVYSLPRTDEIPEGYKEISFVCLRPDGAYESPSTVGIMCRTASRKVEGLEGFHFHQLRHTFTSNLLSNGAAPKDVQELLGHADVSTTMNIYAHATREAKRTSARLLDKVVGGE
;
A
#
# COMPACT_ATOMS: atom_id res chain seq x y z
N TYR A 1 -20.55 -9.46 -15.44
CA TYR A 1 -21.40 -10.42 -16.13
C TYR A 1 -20.71 -11.77 -16.35
N LEU A 2 -19.48 -11.84 -16.89
CA LEU A 2 -18.79 -13.11 -17.20
C LEU A 2 -18.52 -13.99 -15.94
N ARG A 3 -18.15 -13.39 -14.80
CA ARG A 3 -17.97 -14.14 -13.52
C ARG A 3 -19.27 -14.73 -13.01
N LEU A 4 -20.37 -13.97 -13.12
CA LEU A 4 -21.70 -14.45 -12.72
C LEU A 4 -22.15 -15.61 -13.60
N PHE A 5 -21.96 -15.48 -14.92
CA PHE A 5 -22.25 -16.53 -15.90
C PHE A 5 -21.44 -17.79 -15.67
N SER A 6 -20.13 -17.65 -15.37
CA SER A 6 -19.26 -18.76 -14.99
C SER A 6 -19.74 -19.48 -13.73
N ALA A 7 -20.16 -18.73 -12.70
CA ALA A 7 -20.66 -19.33 -11.46
C ALA A 7 -21.96 -20.12 -11.68
N VAL A 8 -22.85 -19.60 -12.53
CA VAL A 8 -24.10 -20.29 -12.90
C VAL A 8 -23.80 -21.58 -13.65
N LEU A 9 -22.89 -21.55 -14.65
CA LEU A 9 -22.48 -22.73 -15.39
C LEU A 9 -21.82 -23.77 -14.48
N GLN A 10 -20.92 -23.33 -13.59
CA GLN A 10 -20.25 -24.20 -12.65
C GLN A 10 -21.25 -24.89 -11.71
N GLY A 11 -22.27 -24.16 -11.25
CA GLY A 11 -23.38 -24.73 -10.46
C GLY A 11 -24.22 -25.73 -11.25
N ALA A 12 -24.59 -25.40 -12.48
CA ALA A 12 -25.36 -26.27 -13.36
C ALA A 12 -24.65 -27.59 -13.67
N PHE A 13 -23.36 -27.54 -14.00
CA PHE A 13 -22.57 -28.75 -14.26
C PHE A 13 -22.32 -29.55 -12.98
N HIS A 14 -22.12 -28.88 -11.84
CA HIS A 14 -22.02 -29.61 -10.56
C HIS A 14 -23.32 -30.39 -10.27
N PHE A 15 -24.48 -29.76 -10.48
CA PHE A 15 -25.79 -30.41 -10.32
C PHE A 15 -25.99 -31.57 -11.31
N ALA A 16 -25.48 -31.45 -12.53
CA ALA A 16 -25.52 -32.49 -13.55
C ALA A 16 -24.64 -33.70 -13.19
N VAL A 17 -23.49 -33.48 -12.50
CA VAL A 17 -22.66 -34.56 -11.95
C VAL A 17 -23.32 -35.18 -10.73
N PHE A 18 -23.77 -34.35 -9.79
CA PHE A 18 -24.44 -34.77 -8.56
C PHE A 18 -25.49 -33.72 -8.13
N PRO A 19 -26.75 -34.11 -7.84
CA PRO A 19 -27.24 -35.49 -7.70
C PRO A 19 -27.76 -36.19 -8.97
N LYS A 20 -27.80 -35.44 -10.12
CA LYS A 20 -28.49 -35.97 -11.32
C LYS A 20 -27.74 -37.07 -12.08
N ARG A 21 -26.43 -37.15 -11.93
CA ARG A 21 -25.55 -38.15 -12.60
C ARG A 21 -25.72 -38.19 -14.13
N LEU A 22 -25.99 -37.05 -14.75
CA LEU A 22 -26.16 -36.93 -16.20
C LEU A 22 -24.81 -36.89 -16.95
N ILE A 23 -23.75 -36.44 -16.27
CA ILE A 23 -22.39 -36.44 -16.78
C ILE A 23 -21.44 -36.95 -15.70
N THR A 24 -20.30 -37.49 -16.09
CA THR A 24 -19.33 -38.11 -15.19
C THR A 24 -18.36 -37.13 -14.53
N PHE A 25 -18.17 -35.96 -15.09
CA PHE A 25 -17.29 -34.93 -14.55
C PHE A 25 -17.80 -33.51 -14.89
N ASN A 26 -17.36 -32.53 -14.11
CA ASN A 26 -17.69 -31.14 -14.37
C ASN A 26 -16.64 -30.49 -15.30
N PRO A 27 -17.00 -30.18 -16.57
CA PRO A 27 -16.03 -29.59 -17.51
C PRO A 27 -15.51 -28.22 -17.08
N MET A 28 -16.26 -27.49 -16.21
CA MET A 28 -15.86 -26.19 -15.70
C MET A 28 -14.69 -26.25 -14.72
N GLN A 29 -14.35 -27.43 -14.16
CA GLN A 29 -13.20 -27.56 -13.25
C GLN A 29 -11.85 -27.26 -13.93
N TYR A 30 -11.78 -27.40 -15.27
CA TYR A 30 -10.59 -27.11 -16.06
C TYR A 30 -10.62 -25.74 -16.71
N VAL A 31 -11.72 -24.98 -16.58
CA VAL A 31 -11.84 -23.64 -17.15
C VAL A 31 -11.17 -22.64 -16.23
N VAL A 32 -9.96 -22.24 -16.59
CA VAL A 32 -9.27 -21.13 -15.95
C VAL A 32 -9.68 -19.86 -16.66
N TRP A 33 -10.49 -19.05 -16.01
CA TRP A 33 -10.82 -17.71 -16.49
C TRP A 33 -9.60 -16.82 -16.37
N ARG A 34 -8.86 -16.65 -17.46
CA ARG A 34 -7.95 -15.54 -17.62
C ARG A 34 -8.76 -14.32 -18.11
N GLY A 35 -9.68 -13.84 -17.27
CA GLY A 35 -10.23 -12.52 -17.48
C GLY A 35 -9.07 -11.53 -17.52
N LYS A 36 -9.08 -10.54 -18.44
CA LYS A 36 -8.29 -9.33 -18.23
C LYS A 36 -8.58 -8.94 -16.78
N LYS A 37 -7.55 -8.83 -15.94
CA LYS A 37 -7.68 -8.21 -14.63
C LYS A 37 -8.25 -6.83 -14.91
N GLU A 38 -9.57 -6.71 -14.80
CA GLU A 38 -10.21 -5.40 -14.89
C GLU A 38 -9.71 -4.61 -13.69
N ASP A 39 -9.59 -3.33 -13.86
CA ASP A 39 -9.00 -2.29 -13.00
C ASP A 39 -9.28 -2.36 -11.49
N TYR A 40 -10.11 -3.28 -11.02
CA TYR A 40 -10.43 -3.50 -9.60
C TYR A 40 -9.30 -4.18 -8.80
N ASP A 41 -8.39 -4.91 -9.47
CA ASP A 41 -7.22 -5.53 -8.83
C ASP A 41 -6.00 -4.59 -8.77
N LEU A 42 -6.09 -3.38 -9.33
CA LEU A 42 -5.03 -2.35 -9.23
C LEU A 42 -4.75 -1.90 -7.79
N PHE A 43 -5.62 -2.24 -6.86
CA PHE A 43 -5.46 -1.99 -5.42
C PHE A 43 -5.23 -3.27 -4.62
N SER A 44 -5.20 -4.44 -5.27
CA SER A 44 -4.77 -5.67 -4.61
C SER A 44 -3.25 -5.58 -4.43
N ASP A 45 -2.82 -5.74 -3.18
CA ASP A 45 -1.41 -5.91 -2.80
C ASP A 45 -0.87 -7.26 -3.32
N GLU A 46 -1.14 -7.63 -4.57
CA GLU A 46 -0.57 -8.83 -5.14
C GLU A 46 0.90 -8.59 -5.44
N ASP A 47 1.76 -9.28 -4.69
CA ASP A 47 3.16 -9.54 -5.03
C ASP A 47 3.24 -10.42 -6.32
N GLY A 48 2.31 -10.19 -7.28
CA GLY A 48 2.19 -10.93 -8.51
C GLY A 48 3.08 -10.38 -9.59
N ASN A 49 4.11 -11.12 -9.94
CA ASN A 49 5.04 -10.92 -11.04
C ASN A 49 6.00 -9.73 -10.86
N THR A 50 6.96 -9.91 -9.95
CA THR A 50 7.99 -8.91 -9.61
C THR A 50 9.10 -8.76 -10.65
N ASP A 51 9.12 -9.61 -11.69
CA ASP A 51 10.29 -9.76 -12.56
C ASP A 51 10.51 -8.61 -13.56
N SER A 52 9.61 -7.61 -13.63
CA SER A 52 9.77 -6.50 -14.59
C SER A 52 9.21 -5.15 -14.11
N THR A 53 8.91 -4.98 -12.83
CA THR A 53 8.37 -3.68 -12.35
C THR A 53 9.49 -2.64 -12.30
N PRO A 54 9.44 -1.58 -13.12
CA PRO A 54 10.49 -0.56 -13.16
C PRO A 54 10.55 0.20 -11.83
N THR A 55 11.75 0.59 -11.41
CA THR A 55 11.98 1.47 -10.28
C THR A 55 11.94 2.92 -10.72
N LEU A 56 11.59 3.84 -9.81
CA LEU A 56 11.70 5.27 -10.05
C LEU A 56 13.13 5.74 -9.82
N SER A 57 13.65 6.57 -10.74
CA SER A 57 14.84 7.35 -10.45
C SER A 57 14.54 8.43 -9.41
N HIS A 58 15.59 8.94 -8.75
CA HIS A 58 15.43 10.07 -7.81
C HIS A 58 14.83 11.30 -8.50
N GLU A 59 15.22 11.60 -9.74
CA GLU A 59 14.67 12.71 -10.53
C GLU A 59 13.17 12.52 -10.80
N GLN A 60 12.75 11.31 -11.18
CA GLN A 60 11.34 10.99 -11.38
C GLN A 60 10.52 11.15 -10.09
N TYR A 61 11.09 10.75 -8.95
CA TYR A 61 10.45 10.95 -7.66
C TYR A 61 10.30 12.45 -7.33
N LEU A 62 11.31 13.26 -7.57
CA LEU A 62 11.22 14.72 -7.35
C LEU A 62 10.15 15.37 -8.24
N LYS A 63 10.05 14.98 -9.52
CA LYS A 63 8.98 15.45 -10.41
C LYS A 63 7.58 15.07 -9.89
N LEU A 64 7.43 13.84 -9.37
CA LEU A 64 6.19 13.38 -8.76
C LEU A 64 5.85 14.23 -7.51
N GLU A 65 6.82 14.43 -6.65
CA GLU A 65 6.66 15.22 -5.42
C GLU A 65 6.27 16.66 -5.74
N GLU A 66 6.94 17.31 -6.69
CA GLU A 66 6.64 18.68 -7.14
C GLU A 66 5.23 18.78 -7.75
N PHE A 67 4.83 17.82 -8.59
CA PHE A 67 3.49 17.76 -9.17
C PHE A 67 2.39 17.70 -8.10
N LEU A 68 2.62 16.93 -7.03
CA LEU A 68 1.66 16.79 -5.95
C LEU A 68 1.66 18.02 -5.04
N LYS A 69 2.82 18.62 -4.75
CA LYS A 69 2.96 19.87 -3.97
C LYS A 69 2.25 21.04 -4.64
N LYS A 70 2.42 21.23 -5.94
CA LYS A 70 1.77 22.31 -6.71
C LYS A 70 0.24 22.27 -6.65
N LYS A 71 -0.34 21.13 -6.28
CA LYS A 71 -1.79 20.88 -6.22
C LYS A 71 -2.32 20.73 -4.81
N ASP A 72 -1.49 20.94 -3.79
CA ASP A 72 -1.82 20.65 -2.38
C ASP A 72 -2.49 19.27 -2.24
N ASN A 73 -1.95 18.30 -2.97
CA ASN A 73 -2.59 17.00 -3.11
C ASN A 73 -2.37 16.13 -1.87
N PRO A 74 -3.43 15.65 -1.20
CA PRO A 74 -3.29 14.85 0.02
C PRO A 74 -2.59 13.50 -0.19
N ALA A 75 -2.47 13.01 -1.43
CA ALA A 75 -1.69 11.81 -1.75
C ALA A 75 -0.16 12.02 -1.60
N LEU A 76 0.32 13.25 -1.43
CA LEU A 76 1.75 13.55 -1.23
C LEU A 76 2.32 12.79 -0.03
N LEU A 77 1.70 12.93 1.13
CA LEU A 77 2.18 12.29 2.36
C LEU A 77 2.21 10.76 2.27
N PRO A 78 1.16 10.06 1.80
CA PRO A 78 1.21 8.61 1.54
C PRO A 78 2.36 8.19 0.62
N ILE A 79 2.62 8.94 -0.46
CA ILE A 79 3.69 8.66 -1.42
C ILE A 79 5.06 8.85 -0.76
N GLN A 80 5.27 9.92 0.01
CA GLN A 80 6.50 10.14 0.75
C GLN A 80 6.77 9.03 1.77
N ILE A 81 5.77 8.65 2.57
CA ILE A 81 5.90 7.53 3.52
C ILE A 81 6.31 6.26 2.78
N ALA A 82 5.64 5.91 1.68
CA ALA A 82 5.97 4.71 0.91
C ALA A 82 7.37 4.75 0.29
N TYR A 83 7.81 5.91 -0.20
CA TYR A 83 9.15 6.08 -0.77
C TYR A 83 10.26 5.83 0.25
N TYR A 84 10.09 6.31 1.50
CA TYR A 84 11.09 6.18 2.57
C TYR A 84 10.96 4.92 3.42
N THR A 85 9.90 4.12 3.28
CA THR A 85 9.67 2.93 4.13
C THR A 85 9.34 1.66 3.35
N GLY A 86 9.03 1.76 2.08
CA GLY A 86 8.60 0.63 1.26
C GLY A 86 7.26 0.02 1.68
N LEU A 87 6.44 0.70 2.49
CA LEU A 87 5.15 0.20 2.92
C LEU A 87 4.16 0.05 1.76
N ARG A 88 3.26 -0.94 1.87
CA ARG A 88 2.15 -1.09 0.92
C ARG A 88 1.12 0.03 1.08
N ILE A 89 0.41 0.35 0.01
CA ILE A 89 -0.59 1.43 0.02
C ILE A 89 -1.61 1.30 1.16
N GLY A 90 -2.12 0.11 1.40
CA GLY A 90 -3.07 -0.14 2.49
C GLY A 90 -2.44 -0.03 3.87
N GLU A 91 -1.16 -0.39 4.03
CA GLU A 91 -0.40 -0.22 5.27
C GLU A 91 -0.17 1.27 5.56
N VAL A 92 0.18 2.06 4.53
CA VAL A 92 0.37 3.51 4.64
C VAL A 92 -0.93 4.22 5.03
N CYS A 93 -2.03 3.95 4.31
CA CYS A 93 -3.33 4.56 4.61
C CYS A 93 -3.90 4.09 5.96
N GLY A 94 -3.53 2.88 6.42
CA GLY A 94 -3.92 2.35 7.73
C GLY A 94 -3.06 2.80 8.90
N LEU A 95 -1.97 3.56 8.66
CA LEU A 95 -1.07 4.02 9.71
C LEU A 95 -1.74 5.06 10.60
N THR A 96 -1.56 4.94 11.93
CA THR A 96 -2.07 5.89 12.91
C THR A 96 -0.94 6.56 13.69
N TRP A 97 -1.21 7.73 14.27
CA TRP A 97 -0.21 8.43 15.08
C TRP A 97 0.23 7.65 16.33
N GLN A 98 -0.58 6.72 16.82
CA GLN A 98 -0.19 5.81 17.91
C GLN A 98 0.87 4.79 17.48
N ASP A 99 0.99 4.53 16.19
CA ASP A 99 1.96 3.60 15.64
C ASP A 99 3.29 4.27 15.26
N VAL A 100 3.39 5.61 15.34
CA VAL A 100 4.58 6.39 14.93
C VAL A 100 5.29 6.93 16.16
N ASN A 101 6.53 6.54 16.35
CA ASN A 101 7.43 7.12 17.34
C ASN A 101 8.41 8.08 16.64
N LEU A 102 8.16 9.38 16.76
CA LEU A 102 8.97 10.41 16.10
C LEU A 102 10.33 10.62 16.77
N ASP A 103 10.46 10.31 18.07
CA ASP A 103 11.70 10.52 18.81
C ASP A 103 12.71 9.38 18.55
N LYS A 104 12.21 8.15 18.49
CA LYS A 104 13.02 6.96 18.18
C LYS A 104 13.01 6.60 16.69
N GLN A 105 12.29 7.36 15.86
CA GLN A 105 12.24 7.24 14.41
C GLN A 105 11.86 5.84 13.91
N TYR A 106 10.80 5.26 14.47
CA TYR A 106 10.22 4.03 13.96
C TYR A 106 8.70 4.10 13.88
N LEU A 107 8.13 3.28 13.05
CA LEU A 107 6.70 3.04 12.96
C LEU A 107 6.37 1.55 13.07
N THR A 108 5.19 1.23 13.58
CA THR A 108 4.71 -0.14 13.75
C THR A 108 3.57 -0.43 12.79
N VAL A 109 3.79 -1.35 11.86
CA VAL A 109 2.78 -1.76 10.88
C VAL A 109 1.91 -2.86 11.47
N ARG A 110 0.69 -2.50 11.90
CA ARG A 110 -0.26 -3.42 12.55
C ARG A 110 -1.46 -3.75 11.69
N ARG A 111 -1.84 -2.84 10.80
CA ARG A 111 -3.09 -2.90 10.03
C ARG A 111 -2.89 -2.50 8.59
N SER A 112 -3.89 -2.83 7.79
CA SER A 112 -3.99 -2.40 6.40
C SER A 112 -5.41 -1.90 6.14
N MET A 113 -5.52 -0.78 5.43
CA MET A 113 -6.77 -0.22 4.96
C MET A 113 -7.05 -0.73 3.55
N ARG A 114 -8.30 -1.02 3.25
CA ARG A 114 -8.75 -1.42 1.91
C ARG A 114 -10.13 -0.86 1.62
N TYR A 115 -10.41 -0.66 0.35
CA TYR A 115 -11.76 -0.36 -0.10
C TYR A 115 -12.45 -1.65 -0.56
N ASN A 116 -13.64 -1.90 -0.01
CA ASN A 116 -14.47 -3.03 -0.42
C ASN A 116 -15.49 -2.55 -1.46
N GLY A 117 -15.21 -2.78 -2.74
CA GLY A 117 -16.07 -2.32 -3.83
C GLY A 117 -17.47 -2.92 -3.85
N ALA A 118 -17.63 -4.14 -3.33
CA ALA A 118 -18.94 -4.79 -3.26
C ALA A 118 -19.88 -4.15 -2.22
N ARG A 119 -19.30 -3.56 -1.18
CA ARG A 119 -20.03 -2.91 -0.08
C ARG A 119 -19.97 -1.39 -0.14
N HIS A 120 -19.15 -0.84 -1.02
CA HIS A 120 -18.84 0.59 -1.08
C HIS A 120 -18.36 1.16 0.26
N LYS A 121 -17.55 0.38 1.00
CA LYS A 121 -17.04 0.71 2.33
C LYS A 121 -15.53 0.62 2.40
N THR A 122 -14.93 1.48 3.22
CA THR A 122 -13.52 1.37 3.59
C THR A 122 -13.42 0.54 4.86
N GLU A 123 -12.56 -0.45 4.83
CA GLU A 123 -12.32 -1.39 5.92
C GLU A 123 -10.86 -1.29 6.37
N ILE A 124 -10.63 -1.48 7.68
CA ILE A 124 -9.31 -1.75 8.22
C ILE A 124 -9.26 -3.16 8.81
N GLY A 125 -8.11 -3.79 8.71
CA GLY A 125 -7.90 -5.13 9.24
C GLY A 125 -6.43 -5.40 9.48
N ALA A 126 -6.11 -6.62 9.90
CA ALA A 126 -4.72 -7.05 10.02
C ALA A 126 -4.02 -6.97 8.65
N THR A 127 -2.69 -6.83 8.68
CA THR A 127 -1.86 -6.94 7.48
C THR A 127 -2.07 -8.30 6.79
N LYS A 128 -1.76 -8.39 5.49
CA LYS A 128 -1.98 -9.60 4.65
C LYS A 128 -1.50 -10.92 5.31
N ARG A 129 -0.47 -10.84 6.17
CA ARG A 129 0.12 -12.00 6.87
C ARG A 129 -0.12 -11.99 8.38
N LYS A 130 -0.96 -11.10 8.88
CA LYS A 130 -1.22 -10.90 10.33
C LYS A 130 0.04 -10.65 11.17
N LYS A 131 1.18 -10.31 10.54
CA LYS A 131 2.43 -10.00 11.24
C LYS A 131 2.49 -8.51 11.55
N VAL A 132 2.70 -8.18 12.81
CA VAL A 132 3.10 -6.85 13.25
C VAL A 132 4.61 -6.74 13.04
N ARG A 133 5.08 -5.64 12.47
CA ARG A 133 6.51 -5.35 12.30
C ARG A 133 6.79 -3.89 12.60
N THR A 134 8.01 -3.64 13.02
CA THR A 134 8.57 -2.29 13.18
C THR A 134 9.41 -1.94 11.96
N VAL A 135 9.33 -0.71 11.51
CA VAL A 135 10.11 -0.17 10.40
C VAL A 135 10.73 1.13 10.88
N ASP A 136 12.06 1.17 10.91
CA ASP A 136 12.82 2.37 11.22
C ASP A 136 12.80 3.32 10.01
N PHE A 137 12.92 4.61 10.25
CA PHE A 137 12.91 5.60 9.20
C PHE A 137 13.95 6.71 9.42
N CYS A 138 14.35 7.37 8.32
CA CYS A 138 15.39 8.38 8.31
C CYS A 138 14.90 9.76 8.80
N ASP A 139 15.84 10.66 9.09
CA ASP A 139 15.59 12.05 9.52
C ASP A 139 14.70 12.82 8.57
N THR A 140 14.83 12.59 7.27
CA THR A 140 13.99 13.23 6.25
C THR A 140 12.52 12.90 6.45
N LEU A 141 12.19 11.61 6.65
CA LEU A 141 10.81 11.21 6.91
C LEU A 141 10.33 11.70 8.29
N ALA A 142 11.22 11.74 9.30
CA ALA A 142 10.89 12.31 10.61
C ALA A 142 10.46 13.78 10.49
N ALA A 143 11.18 14.59 9.70
CA ALA A 143 10.83 15.98 9.44
C ALA A 143 9.48 16.11 8.72
N ILE A 144 9.24 15.28 7.69
CA ILE A 144 7.98 15.25 6.94
C ILE A 144 6.80 14.90 7.87
N LEU A 145 6.94 13.89 8.70
CA LEU A 145 5.88 13.47 9.63
C LEU A 145 5.59 14.51 10.70
N LYS A 146 6.62 15.19 11.23
CA LYS A 146 6.46 16.31 12.17
C LYS A 146 5.70 17.48 11.52
N ALA A 147 6.06 17.84 10.30
CA ALA A 147 5.37 18.87 9.53
C ALA A 147 3.90 18.49 9.27
N ALA A 148 3.64 17.26 8.84
CA ALA A 148 2.29 16.75 8.61
C ALA A 148 1.42 16.79 9.88
N LYS A 149 1.97 16.41 11.04
CA LYS A 149 1.26 16.49 12.31
C LYS A 149 0.89 17.93 12.69
N THR A 150 1.82 18.84 12.47
CA THR A 150 1.60 20.28 12.70
C THR A 150 0.52 20.82 11.77
N GLU A 151 0.55 20.45 10.49
CA GLU A 151 -0.42 20.88 9.49
C GLU A 151 -1.83 20.34 9.82
N GLN A 152 -1.95 19.10 10.28
CA GLN A 152 -3.24 18.55 10.73
C GLN A 152 -3.82 19.34 11.91
N HIS A 153 -2.98 19.79 12.84
CA HIS A 153 -3.44 20.65 13.96
C HIS A 153 -3.93 22.01 13.46
N LYS A 154 -3.23 22.65 12.51
CA LYS A 154 -3.67 23.91 11.90
C LYS A 154 -5.00 23.74 11.17
N ASN A 155 -5.12 22.71 10.34
CA ASN A 155 -6.32 22.39 9.60
C ASN A 155 -7.51 22.16 10.56
N ARG A 156 -7.30 21.44 11.66
CA ARG A 156 -8.33 21.24 12.68
C ARG A 156 -8.85 22.54 13.27
N LEU A 157 -7.97 23.52 13.48
CA LEU A 157 -8.36 24.85 13.96
C LEU A 157 -9.08 25.64 12.87
N GLN A 158 -8.59 25.59 11.63
CA GLN A 158 -9.14 26.32 10.50
C GLN A 158 -10.55 25.83 10.12
N TYR A 159 -10.77 24.53 10.04
CA TYR A 159 -12.06 23.95 9.69
C TYR A 159 -13.05 23.94 10.89
N GLY A 160 -12.57 24.06 12.12
CA GLY A 160 -13.41 24.15 13.31
C GLY A 160 -14.38 22.98 13.46
N GLY A 161 -15.68 23.25 13.49
CA GLY A 161 -16.72 22.23 13.60
C GLY A 161 -16.87 21.35 12.35
N LEU A 162 -16.50 21.87 11.17
CA LEU A 162 -16.54 21.13 9.91
C LEU A 162 -15.37 20.15 9.73
N TYR A 163 -14.39 20.18 10.62
CA TYR A 163 -13.28 19.23 10.59
C TYR A 163 -13.78 17.81 10.89
N HIS A 164 -13.39 16.84 10.07
CA HIS A 164 -13.78 15.46 10.24
C HIS A 164 -12.89 14.75 11.26
N LEU A 165 -13.50 13.97 12.12
CA LEU A 165 -12.84 12.97 12.94
C LEU A 165 -13.12 11.59 12.35
N ASN A 166 -12.18 10.67 12.53
CA ASN A 166 -12.29 9.35 11.94
C ASN A 166 -12.61 8.33 13.03
N TYR A 167 -13.48 7.41 12.68
CA TYR A 167 -13.99 6.39 13.58
C TYR A 167 -13.97 5.04 12.89
N TYR A 168 -13.94 3.99 13.69
CA TYR A 168 -14.16 2.64 13.21
C TYR A 168 -15.18 1.92 14.09
N THR A 169 -15.92 0.99 13.48
CA THR A 169 -16.84 0.10 14.18
C THR A 169 -16.59 -1.34 13.79
N GLU A 170 -16.80 -2.25 14.74
CA GLU A 170 -16.67 -3.68 14.50
C GLU A 170 -17.93 -4.22 13.81
N VAL A 171 -17.75 -4.92 12.70
CA VAL A 171 -18.83 -5.61 11.99
C VAL A 171 -18.57 -7.11 12.05
N LYS A 172 -19.52 -7.84 12.66
CA LYS A 172 -19.48 -9.30 12.77
C LYS A 172 -20.42 -9.92 11.74
N GLU A 173 -19.86 -10.68 10.82
CA GLU A 173 -20.60 -11.58 9.92
C GLU A 173 -20.33 -13.03 10.33
N LYS A 174 -21.18 -13.98 9.85
CA LYS A 174 -21.18 -15.39 10.29
C LYS A 174 -19.77 -16.00 10.48
N ASP A 175 -18.84 -15.71 9.57
CA ASP A 175 -17.49 -16.30 9.59
C ASP A 175 -16.36 -15.27 9.62
N ARG A 176 -16.68 -13.96 9.75
CA ARG A 176 -15.68 -12.90 9.61
C ARG A 176 -15.99 -11.69 10.45
N THR A 177 -14.96 -11.20 11.16
CA THR A 177 -14.97 -9.91 11.82
C THR A 177 -14.08 -8.95 11.03
N TYR A 178 -14.58 -7.76 10.75
CA TYR A 178 -13.84 -6.67 10.13
C TYR A 178 -14.26 -5.34 10.74
N TYR A 179 -13.52 -4.27 10.43
CA TYR A 179 -13.77 -2.94 10.98
C TYR A 179 -14.04 -1.97 9.84
N GLU A 180 -15.21 -1.37 9.81
CA GLU A 180 -15.56 -0.30 8.88
C GLU A 180 -15.07 1.04 9.40
N VAL A 181 -14.58 1.89 8.49
CA VAL A 181 -14.05 3.22 8.79
C VAL A 181 -14.99 4.30 8.28
N TYR A 182 -15.20 5.32 9.10
CA TYR A 182 -16.06 6.46 8.81
C TYR A 182 -15.36 7.76 9.16
N SER A 183 -15.66 8.82 8.40
CA SER A 183 -15.27 10.20 8.73
C SER A 183 -16.52 11.02 8.96
N LEU A 184 -16.63 11.63 10.13
CA LEU A 184 -17.79 12.43 10.52
C LEU A 184 -17.33 13.84 10.92
N PRO A 185 -18.05 14.91 10.53
CA PRO A 185 -17.80 16.25 11.06
C PRO A 185 -17.86 16.27 12.60
N ARG A 186 -17.07 17.13 13.21
CA ARG A 186 -17.06 17.25 14.69
C ARG A 186 -18.39 17.70 15.29
N THR A 187 -19.25 18.29 14.49
CA THR A 187 -20.59 18.71 14.88
C THR A 187 -21.61 17.58 14.92
N ASP A 188 -21.28 16.44 14.29
CA ASP A 188 -22.21 15.33 14.22
C ASP A 188 -22.17 14.48 15.49
N GLU A 189 -23.31 13.91 15.85
CA GLU A 189 -23.40 12.93 16.91
C GLU A 189 -22.67 11.64 16.51
N ILE A 190 -21.88 11.13 17.42
CA ILE A 190 -21.11 9.89 17.21
C ILE A 190 -22.04 8.71 17.54
N PRO A 191 -22.32 7.81 16.58
CA PRO A 191 -23.16 6.65 16.84
C PRO A 191 -22.54 5.74 17.91
N GLU A 192 -23.38 5.09 18.70
CA GLU A 192 -22.95 4.14 19.71
C GLU A 192 -22.11 3.01 19.12
N GLY A 193 -21.04 2.61 19.82
CA GLY A 193 -20.12 1.56 19.36
C GLY A 193 -19.01 2.03 18.42
N TYR A 194 -18.97 3.31 18.04
CA TYR A 194 -17.89 3.87 17.23
C TYR A 194 -16.69 4.23 18.12
N LYS A 195 -15.49 3.91 17.64
CA LYS A 195 -14.22 4.22 18.33
C LYS A 195 -13.40 5.17 17.47
N GLU A 196 -12.90 6.24 18.06
CA GLU A 196 -12.04 7.20 17.35
C GLU A 196 -10.70 6.57 16.96
N ILE A 197 -10.21 6.95 15.78
CA ILE A 197 -8.92 6.54 15.24
C ILE A 197 -8.20 7.71 14.56
N SER A 198 -6.96 7.97 14.94
CA SER A 198 -6.15 9.07 14.42
C SER A 198 -5.20 8.59 13.34
N PHE A 199 -5.61 8.65 12.08
CA PHE A 199 -4.75 8.31 10.95
C PHE A 199 -3.65 9.34 10.71
N VAL A 200 -2.52 8.88 10.14
CA VAL A 200 -1.42 9.74 9.70
C VAL A 200 -1.76 10.42 8.37
N CYS A 201 -2.39 9.69 7.46
CA CYS A 201 -2.73 10.18 6.13
C CYS A 201 -4.16 10.73 6.11
N LEU A 202 -4.28 12.05 6.18
CA LEU A 202 -5.56 12.76 6.18
C LEU A 202 -5.62 13.77 5.02
N ARG A 203 -6.83 14.06 4.59
CA ARG A 203 -7.14 15.22 3.74
C ARG A 203 -7.17 16.50 4.59
N PRO A 204 -7.12 17.68 3.98
CA PRO A 204 -7.13 18.95 4.72
C PRO A 204 -8.36 19.09 5.63
N ASP A 205 -9.51 18.55 5.23
CA ASP A 205 -10.75 18.55 6.01
C ASP A 205 -10.76 17.56 7.19
N GLY A 206 -9.69 16.79 7.40
CA GLY A 206 -9.55 15.80 8.47
C GLY A 206 -10.05 14.39 8.13
N ALA A 207 -10.73 14.20 7.00
CA ALA A 207 -11.15 12.87 6.58
C ALA A 207 -9.94 12.01 6.17
N TYR A 208 -10.00 10.70 6.41
CA TYR A 208 -8.91 9.80 6.06
C TYR A 208 -8.65 9.74 4.55
N GLU A 209 -7.39 9.54 4.19
CA GLU A 209 -6.99 9.29 2.81
C GLU A 209 -7.09 7.80 2.49
N SER A 210 -7.82 7.45 1.44
CA SER A 210 -8.07 6.05 1.10
C SER A 210 -7.06 5.49 0.10
N PRO A 211 -6.77 4.17 0.11
CA PRO A 211 -5.93 3.55 -0.91
C PRO A 211 -6.43 3.80 -2.34
N SER A 212 -7.74 3.86 -2.54
CA SER A 212 -8.36 4.13 -3.84
C SER A 212 -8.02 5.52 -4.36
N THR A 213 -8.13 6.55 -3.49
CA THR A 213 -7.83 7.94 -3.85
C THR A 213 -6.35 8.11 -4.18
N VAL A 214 -5.47 7.55 -3.34
CA VAL A 214 -4.01 7.58 -3.58
C VAL A 214 -3.67 6.88 -4.91
N GLY A 215 -4.27 5.73 -5.19
CA GLY A 215 -4.07 5.01 -6.46
C GLY A 215 -4.57 5.79 -7.68
N ILE A 216 -5.69 6.53 -7.58
CA ILE A 216 -6.17 7.43 -8.63
C ILE A 216 -5.15 8.55 -8.87
N MET A 217 -4.55 9.10 -7.81
CA MET A 217 -3.52 10.15 -7.95
C MET A 217 -2.26 9.63 -8.62
N CYS A 218 -1.81 8.41 -8.30
CA CYS A 218 -0.70 7.76 -9.01
C CYS A 218 -0.97 7.64 -10.52
N ARG A 219 -2.16 7.18 -10.90
CA ARG A 219 -2.57 7.11 -12.33
C ARG A 219 -2.64 8.49 -12.97
N THR A 220 -3.08 9.50 -12.23
CA THR A 220 -3.13 10.87 -12.74
C THR A 220 -1.73 11.43 -12.96
N ALA A 221 -0.80 11.18 -12.05
CA ALA A 221 0.60 11.55 -12.20
C ALA A 221 1.25 10.83 -13.39
N SER A 222 1.02 9.52 -13.52
CA SER A 222 1.48 8.70 -14.66
C SER A 222 1.08 9.26 -16.03
N ARG A 223 -0.07 9.93 -16.12
CA ARG A 223 -0.58 10.51 -17.38
C ARG A 223 -0.14 11.96 -17.61
N LYS A 224 0.25 12.68 -16.57
CA LYS A 224 0.46 14.14 -16.62
C LYS A 224 1.90 14.58 -16.38
N VAL A 225 2.73 13.70 -15.86
CA VAL A 225 4.14 14.00 -15.55
C VAL A 225 5.01 13.20 -16.50
N GLU A 226 5.78 13.90 -17.32
CA GLU A 226 6.74 13.30 -18.24
C GLU A 226 7.78 12.45 -17.50
N GLY A 227 8.00 11.25 -18.01
CA GLY A 227 8.90 10.26 -17.41
C GLY A 227 8.27 9.40 -16.30
N LEU A 228 6.95 9.54 -16.03
CA LEU A 228 6.21 8.72 -15.09
C LEU A 228 5.19 7.79 -15.78
N GLU A 229 5.35 7.51 -17.05
CA GLU A 229 4.46 6.65 -17.82
C GLU A 229 4.37 5.26 -17.18
N GLY A 230 3.15 4.81 -16.88
CA GLY A 230 2.92 3.53 -16.21
C GLY A 230 3.16 3.54 -14.69
N PHE A 231 3.43 4.71 -14.09
CA PHE A 231 3.65 4.81 -12.66
C PHE A 231 2.43 4.32 -11.85
N HIS A 232 2.71 3.49 -10.85
CA HIS A 232 1.76 3.00 -9.87
C HIS A 232 2.41 2.89 -8.48
N PHE A 233 1.60 2.93 -7.42
CA PHE A 233 2.09 3.04 -6.05
C PHE A 233 3.11 1.97 -5.65
N HIS A 234 2.94 0.74 -6.11
CA HIS A 234 3.82 -0.37 -5.74
C HIS A 234 5.28 -0.19 -6.20
N GLN A 235 5.51 0.61 -7.26
CA GLN A 235 6.87 0.97 -7.70
C GLN A 235 7.68 1.69 -6.62
N LEU A 236 7.04 2.43 -5.70
CA LEU A 236 7.74 3.07 -4.58
C LEU A 236 8.41 2.04 -3.67
N ARG A 237 7.75 0.91 -3.46
CA ARG A 237 8.31 -0.20 -2.69
C ARG A 237 9.47 -0.88 -3.41
N HIS A 238 9.38 -1.08 -4.73
CA HIS A 238 10.49 -1.58 -5.53
C HIS A 238 11.67 -0.62 -5.53
N THR A 239 11.39 0.69 -5.64
CA THR A 239 12.40 1.74 -5.56
C THR A 239 13.10 1.76 -4.20
N PHE A 240 12.35 1.71 -3.09
CA PHE A 240 12.92 1.60 -1.75
C PHE A 240 13.84 0.39 -1.61
N THR A 241 13.39 -0.79 -2.07
CA THR A 241 14.17 -2.03 -2.02
C THR A 241 15.46 -1.90 -2.83
N SER A 242 15.36 -1.44 -4.07
CA SER A 242 16.50 -1.27 -4.97
C SER A 242 17.50 -0.25 -4.41
N ASN A 243 17.03 0.89 -3.91
CA ASN A 243 17.88 1.92 -3.32
C ASN A 243 18.66 1.40 -2.12
N LEU A 244 18.02 0.68 -1.19
CA LEU A 244 18.73 0.12 -0.03
C LEU A 244 19.80 -0.90 -0.44
N LEU A 245 19.43 -1.85 -1.31
CA LEU A 245 20.35 -2.90 -1.75
C LEU A 245 21.52 -2.34 -2.57
N SER A 246 21.26 -1.36 -3.44
CA SER A 246 22.30 -0.68 -4.23
C SER A 246 23.26 0.16 -3.37
N ASN A 247 22.83 0.60 -2.19
CA ASN A 247 23.67 1.32 -1.22
C ASN A 247 24.25 0.40 -0.13
N GLY A 248 24.24 -0.93 -0.33
CA GLY A 248 24.94 -1.89 0.50
C GLY A 248 24.18 -2.41 1.71
N ALA A 249 22.88 -2.15 1.81
CA ALA A 249 22.08 -2.76 2.87
C ALA A 249 22.02 -4.28 2.72
N ALA A 250 22.11 -5.00 3.83
CA ALA A 250 22.03 -6.46 3.81
C ALA A 250 20.64 -6.92 3.33
N PRO A 251 20.54 -7.87 2.38
CA PRO A 251 19.25 -8.35 1.87
C PRO A 251 18.30 -8.85 2.95
N LYS A 252 18.84 -9.39 4.04
CA LYS A 252 18.08 -9.87 5.19
C LYS A 252 17.38 -8.72 5.93
N ASP A 253 18.09 -7.63 6.16
CA ASP A 253 17.55 -6.44 6.83
C ASP A 253 16.42 -5.81 5.97
N VAL A 254 16.66 -5.71 4.65
CA VAL A 254 15.65 -5.21 3.72
C VAL A 254 14.41 -6.10 3.69
N GLN A 255 14.60 -7.43 3.75
CA GLN A 255 13.50 -8.40 3.87
C GLN A 255 12.66 -8.14 5.12
N GLU A 256 13.31 -7.92 6.26
CA GLU A 256 12.64 -7.69 7.55
C GLU A 256 11.85 -6.37 7.56
N LEU A 257 12.45 -5.27 7.09
CA LEU A 257 11.79 -3.97 6.93
C LEU A 257 10.52 -4.09 6.06
N LEU A 258 10.62 -4.79 4.95
CA LEU A 258 9.49 -4.98 4.03
C LEU A 258 8.46 -6.00 4.53
N GLY A 259 8.84 -6.91 5.41
CA GLY A 259 8.00 -8.04 5.83
C GLY A 259 7.75 -9.04 4.70
N HIS A 260 8.77 -9.27 3.83
CA HIS A 260 8.72 -10.34 2.83
C HIS A 260 8.82 -11.70 3.52
N ALA A 261 8.04 -12.68 3.04
CA ALA A 261 8.11 -14.04 3.59
C ALA A 261 9.38 -14.75 3.17
N ASP A 262 9.86 -14.44 1.97
CA ASP A 262 11.00 -15.07 1.33
C ASP A 262 11.99 -14.00 0.86
N VAL A 263 13.27 -14.27 1.12
CA VAL A 263 14.40 -13.43 0.65
C VAL A 263 14.46 -13.43 -0.88
N SER A 264 13.99 -14.49 -1.54
CA SER A 264 13.97 -14.58 -3.01
C SER A 264 13.23 -13.40 -3.64
N THR A 265 12.10 -12.96 -3.06
CA THR A 265 11.37 -11.77 -3.52
C THR A 265 12.24 -10.50 -3.47
N THR A 266 13.05 -10.34 -2.40
CA THR A 266 13.96 -9.20 -2.26
C THR A 266 15.13 -9.33 -3.24
N MET A 267 15.67 -10.53 -3.43
CA MET A 267 16.79 -10.81 -4.34
C MET A 267 16.39 -10.67 -5.80
N ASN A 268 15.17 -11.05 -6.18
CA ASN A 268 14.67 -10.86 -7.55
C ASN A 268 14.63 -9.38 -7.92
N ILE A 269 14.18 -8.51 -7.01
CA ILE A 269 14.22 -7.06 -7.20
C ILE A 269 15.66 -6.58 -7.41
N TYR A 270 16.62 -7.12 -6.66
CA TYR A 270 18.04 -6.77 -6.77
C TYR A 270 18.70 -7.29 -8.05
N ALA A 271 18.30 -8.45 -8.55
CA ALA A 271 18.86 -9.01 -9.78
C ALA A 271 18.63 -8.10 -11.01
N HIS A 272 17.58 -7.28 -10.95
CA HIS A 272 17.29 -6.25 -11.96
C HIS A 272 17.91 -4.88 -11.63
N ALA A 273 18.54 -4.72 -10.45
CA ALA A 273 19.25 -3.50 -10.10
C ALA A 273 20.49 -3.33 -10.99
N THR A 274 20.75 -2.10 -11.34
CA THR A 274 21.62 -1.64 -12.40
C THR A 274 23.01 -2.28 -12.44
N ARG A 275 23.60 -2.35 -13.66
CA ARG A 275 25.00 -2.72 -13.95
C ARG A 275 26.01 -1.99 -13.02
N GLU A 276 25.64 -0.85 -12.52
CA GLU A 276 26.40 0.01 -11.60
C GLU A 276 26.54 -0.61 -10.19
N ALA A 277 25.46 -1.19 -9.64
CA ALA A 277 25.52 -1.92 -8.37
C ALA A 277 26.43 -3.16 -8.46
N LYS A 278 26.40 -3.86 -9.62
CA LYS A 278 27.30 -5.00 -9.87
C LYS A 278 28.77 -4.57 -9.94
N ARG A 279 29.07 -3.41 -10.55
CA ARG A 279 30.40 -2.81 -10.56
C ARG A 279 30.87 -2.40 -9.17
N THR A 280 29.97 -1.80 -8.37
CA THR A 280 30.30 -1.43 -6.98
C THR A 280 30.59 -2.65 -6.14
N SER A 281 29.82 -3.73 -6.28
CA SER A 281 30.09 -5.01 -5.61
C SER A 281 31.44 -5.63 -6.03
N ALA A 282 31.79 -5.55 -7.31
CA ALA A 282 33.10 -6.03 -7.78
C ALA A 282 34.26 -5.21 -7.17
N ARG A 283 34.10 -3.89 -7.01
CA ARG A 283 35.10 -3.01 -6.38
C ARG A 283 35.30 -3.26 -4.87
N LEU A 284 34.34 -3.95 -4.21
CA LEU A 284 34.57 -4.38 -2.81
C LEU A 284 35.75 -5.34 -2.68
N LEU A 285 36.10 -6.10 -3.74
CA LEU A 285 37.28 -6.95 -3.76
C LEU A 285 38.59 -6.13 -3.70
N ASP A 286 38.60 -4.94 -4.29
CA ASP A 286 39.76 -4.05 -4.24
C ASP A 286 40.11 -3.66 -2.81
N LYS A 287 39.07 -3.50 -1.93
CA LYS A 287 39.28 -3.22 -0.50
C LYS A 287 39.84 -4.41 0.28
N VAL A 288 39.59 -5.64 -0.19
CA VAL A 288 40.10 -6.86 0.45
C VAL A 288 41.55 -7.15 0.02
N VAL A 289 41.86 -6.83 -1.24
CA VAL A 289 43.20 -7.09 -1.83
C VAL A 289 44.16 -5.93 -1.59
N GLY A 290 43.62 -4.70 -1.49
CA GLY A 290 44.43 -3.48 -1.33
C GLY A 290 44.85 -3.14 0.09
N GLY A 291 44.70 -4.04 1.07
CA GLY A 291 45.15 -3.98 2.47
C GLY A 291 45.53 -2.59 3.01
N GLU A 292 44.49 -1.75 3.31
CA GLU A 292 44.54 -0.67 4.32
C GLU A 292 43.08 -0.33 4.72
#